data_75adceb3a8c0120ac0583306605973ad
#
_entry.id   75adceb3a8c0120ac0583306605973ad
#
_cell.length_a   1.000
_cell.length_b   1.000
_cell.length_c   1.000
_cell.angle_alpha   90.00
_cell.angle_beta   90.00
_cell.angle_gamma   90.00
#
_symmetry.space_group_name_H-M   'P 1'
#
loop_
_entity.id
_entity.type
_entity.pdbx_description
1 polymer ?
#
loop_
_entity_poly.entity_id
_entity_poly.type
_entity_poly.pdbx_seq_one_letter_code
_entity_poly.pdbx_strand_id
1 'polypeptide(L)'
;LEAKAENLRAAYGFMMSHPGKKLLFMGQDYGQIDEWNENASLEWDLLKYPLHKNMQTYVRELNKLYQAHPALYEQDFDTEGFEWINCSYHEESMIMFLRRGKEETLLCVCNFDNMDHEKFRLGVPFAGKYKEIFNSDAKEFGGEGRTNSRVKSSRKMEWDERENSIEIHIPPMSFMVFSCTPEEKKESPKRLTTKKAEPKKLATKKEEPKKLTPSLYSNTLYISL
;
A
#
# COMPACT_ATOMS: atom_id res chain seq x y z
N LEU A 1 0.81 17.95 -25.38
CA LEU A 1 1.95 17.26 -24.76
C LEU A 1 1.75 17.09 -23.25
N GLU A 2 1.18 18.09 -22.54
CA GLU A 2 0.96 18.04 -21.08
C GLU A 2 0.11 16.83 -20.67
N ALA A 3 -1.08 16.64 -21.26
CA ALA A 3 -1.93 15.48 -20.98
C ALA A 3 -1.24 14.12 -21.25
N LYS A 4 -0.33 14.06 -22.25
CA LYS A 4 0.48 12.85 -22.46
C LYS A 4 1.47 12.63 -21.32
N ALA A 5 2.07 13.69 -20.78
CA ALA A 5 2.98 13.59 -19.66
C ALA A 5 2.25 13.20 -18.36
N GLU A 6 1.03 13.70 -18.15
CA GLU A 6 0.19 13.30 -17.00
C GLU A 6 -0.14 11.82 -17.08
N ASN A 7 -0.60 11.34 -18.21
CA ASN A 7 -0.88 9.92 -18.45
C ASN A 7 0.37 9.06 -18.23
N LEU A 8 1.52 9.50 -18.74
CA LEU A 8 2.78 8.80 -18.60
C LEU A 8 3.22 8.73 -17.11
N ARG A 9 3.04 9.83 -16.35
CA ARG A 9 3.28 9.82 -14.91
C ARG A 9 2.38 8.81 -14.18
N ALA A 10 1.08 8.79 -14.50
CA ALA A 10 0.16 7.81 -13.91
C ALA A 10 0.56 6.37 -14.24
N ALA A 11 0.91 6.09 -15.50
CA ALA A 11 1.36 4.77 -15.96
C ALA A 11 2.67 4.32 -15.28
N TYR A 12 3.65 5.20 -15.17
CA TYR A 12 4.91 4.89 -14.48
C TYR A 12 4.70 4.69 -12.97
N GLY A 13 3.84 5.49 -12.34
CA GLY A 13 3.47 5.31 -10.96
C GLY A 13 2.85 3.94 -10.70
N PHE A 14 1.92 3.52 -11.55
CA PHE A 14 1.33 2.18 -11.51
C PHE A 14 2.39 1.09 -11.70
N MET A 15 3.21 1.17 -12.75
CA MET A 15 4.27 0.20 -13.02
C MET A 15 5.23 0.06 -11.83
N MET A 16 5.65 1.18 -11.23
CA MET A 16 6.61 1.17 -10.11
C MET A 16 6.02 0.62 -8.81
N SER A 17 4.71 0.74 -8.62
CA SER A 17 4.03 0.27 -7.39
C SER A 17 3.42 -1.12 -7.52
N HIS A 18 3.05 -1.56 -8.72
CA HIS A 18 2.52 -2.91 -8.96
C HIS A 18 3.62 -3.98 -8.73
N PRO A 19 3.32 -5.20 -8.24
CA PRO A 19 4.30 -6.28 -8.11
C PRO A 19 5.04 -6.60 -9.42
N GLY A 20 6.27 -7.06 -9.30
CA GLY A 20 7.10 -7.48 -10.43
C GLY A 20 8.26 -6.55 -10.74
N LYS A 21 9.07 -6.95 -11.71
CA LYS A 21 10.27 -6.20 -12.11
C LYS A 21 9.91 -4.91 -12.85
N LYS A 22 10.64 -3.85 -12.54
CA LYS A 22 10.47 -2.52 -13.15
C LYS A 22 11.35 -2.42 -14.37
N LEU A 23 10.81 -1.91 -15.47
CA LEU A 23 11.55 -1.75 -16.71
C LEU A 23 11.20 -0.41 -17.36
N LEU A 24 12.22 0.42 -17.52
CA LEU A 24 12.22 1.55 -18.45
C LEU A 24 13.31 1.33 -19.47
N PHE A 25 13.01 1.65 -20.71
CA PHE A 25 13.94 1.48 -21.83
C PHE A 25 14.43 2.85 -22.30
N MET A 26 15.53 2.89 -22.98
CA MET A 26 16.29 4.00 -23.56
C MET A 26 15.49 5.31 -23.74
N GLY A 27 15.73 6.31 -22.88
CA GLY A 27 15.09 7.61 -22.94
C GLY A 27 13.66 7.69 -22.37
N GLN A 28 13.07 6.56 -21.94
CA GLN A 28 11.72 6.57 -21.35
C GLN A 28 11.66 7.30 -20.02
N ASP A 29 12.78 7.36 -19.29
CA ASP A 29 12.90 8.07 -18.00
C ASP A 29 12.68 9.59 -18.09
N TYR A 30 12.85 10.18 -19.27
CA TYR A 30 12.53 11.57 -19.52
C TYR A 30 11.51 11.76 -20.65
N GLY A 31 10.86 10.68 -21.09
CA GLY A 31 9.80 10.72 -22.09
C GLY A 31 10.31 11.12 -23.48
N GLN A 32 11.41 10.50 -23.95
CA GLN A 32 11.89 10.66 -25.32
C GLN A 32 10.75 10.46 -26.31
N ILE A 33 10.71 11.29 -27.37
CA ILE A 33 9.60 11.30 -28.32
C ILE A 33 9.78 10.24 -29.41
N ASP A 34 10.99 10.16 -29.95
CA ASP A 34 11.31 9.21 -31.00
C ASP A 34 11.62 7.83 -30.44
N GLU A 35 11.37 6.79 -31.21
CA GLU A 35 11.78 5.44 -30.85
C GLU A 35 13.31 5.35 -30.74
N TRP A 36 13.76 4.45 -29.86
CA TRP A 36 15.18 4.19 -29.71
C TRP A 36 15.79 3.70 -31.02
N ASN A 37 16.94 4.25 -31.35
CA ASN A 37 17.72 3.92 -32.55
C ASN A 37 19.17 3.60 -32.15
N GLU A 38 19.63 2.38 -32.43
CA GLU A 38 20.97 1.91 -32.08
C GLU A 38 22.09 2.69 -32.82
N ASN A 39 21.77 3.37 -33.92
CA ASN A 39 22.72 4.15 -34.72
C ASN A 39 22.78 5.63 -34.31
N ALA A 40 22.00 6.03 -33.30
CA ALA A 40 21.92 7.42 -32.86
C ALA A 40 22.03 7.53 -31.33
N SER A 41 22.46 8.69 -30.87
CA SER A 41 22.38 9.03 -29.44
C SER A 41 20.95 9.28 -29.03
N LEU A 42 20.65 9.07 -27.74
CA LEU A 42 19.39 9.51 -27.16
C LEU A 42 19.22 11.05 -27.31
N GLU A 43 17.97 11.49 -27.33
CA GLU A 43 17.61 12.91 -27.53
C GLU A 43 17.82 13.75 -26.26
N TRP A 44 19.05 13.83 -25.76
CA TRP A 44 19.42 14.55 -24.53
C TRP A 44 19.00 16.02 -24.53
N ASP A 45 18.86 16.64 -25.72
CA ASP A 45 18.43 18.00 -25.87
C ASP A 45 17.00 18.26 -25.38
N LEU A 46 16.17 17.22 -25.30
CA LEU A 46 14.82 17.31 -24.75
C LEU A 46 14.82 17.75 -23.28
N LEU A 47 15.89 17.46 -22.54
CA LEU A 47 16.04 17.89 -21.13
C LEU A 47 16.14 19.41 -20.95
N LYS A 48 16.29 20.17 -22.01
CA LYS A 48 16.21 21.66 -22.00
C LYS A 48 14.75 22.13 -21.79
N TYR A 49 13.79 21.28 -22.09
CA TYR A 49 12.36 21.61 -21.98
C TYR A 49 11.81 21.14 -20.62
N PRO A 50 11.02 22.00 -19.95
CA PRO A 50 10.49 21.69 -18.61
C PRO A 50 9.75 20.36 -18.52
N LEU A 51 8.96 20.02 -19.54
CA LEU A 51 8.17 18.79 -19.57
C LEU A 51 9.03 17.53 -19.39
N HIS A 52 10.10 17.41 -20.17
CA HIS A 52 11.02 16.27 -20.12
C HIS A 52 11.88 16.27 -18.84
N LYS A 53 12.32 17.46 -18.42
CA LYS A 53 13.06 17.61 -17.15
C LYS A 53 12.20 17.23 -15.95
N ASN A 54 10.92 17.61 -15.93
CA ASN A 54 9.98 17.26 -14.88
C ASN A 54 9.69 15.75 -14.87
N MET A 55 9.58 15.13 -16.05
CA MET A 55 9.44 13.68 -16.17
C MET A 55 10.65 12.94 -15.61
N GLN A 56 11.86 13.37 -15.94
CA GLN A 56 13.07 12.78 -15.37
C GLN A 56 13.13 12.95 -13.84
N THR A 57 12.72 14.11 -13.34
CA THR A 57 12.61 14.35 -11.90
C THR A 57 11.60 13.39 -11.27
N TYR A 58 10.44 13.22 -11.90
CA TYR A 58 9.40 12.29 -11.45
C TYR A 58 9.92 10.85 -11.37
N VAL A 59 10.56 10.35 -12.41
CA VAL A 59 11.12 8.98 -12.43
C VAL A 59 12.21 8.81 -11.36
N ARG A 60 13.05 9.84 -11.16
CA ARG A 60 14.04 9.83 -10.08
C ARG A 60 13.38 9.71 -8.70
N GLU A 61 12.34 10.48 -8.45
CA GLU A 61 11.62 10.45 -7.17
C GLU A 61 10.82 9.13 -6.99
N LEU A 62 10.27 8.56 -8.07
CA LEU A 62 9.70 7.20 -8.04
C LEU A 62 10.73 6.13 -7.64
N ASN A 63 11.94 6.22 -8.18
CA ASN A 63 13.01 5.30 -7.80
C ASN A 63 13.40 5.44 -6.32
N LYS A 64 13.43 6.67 -5.79
CA LYS A 64 13.65 6.91 -4.36
C LYS A 64 12.52 6.36 -3.51
N LEU A 65 11.27 6.58 -3.92
CA LEU A 65 10.10 6.01 -3.25
C LEU A 65 10.21 4.49 -3.19
N TYR A 66 10.52 3.85 -4.31
CA TYR A 66 10.67 2.40 -4.40
C TYR A 66 11.75 1.88 -3.44
N GLN A 67 12.91 2.53 -3.41
CA GLN A 67 14.03 2.15 -2.53
C GLN A 67 13.74 2.39 -1.04
N ALA A 68 12.98 3.44 -0.72
CA ALA A 68 12.69 3.83 0.66
C ALA A 68 11.60 2.98 1.32
N HIS A 69 10.74 2.32 0.53
CA HIS A 69 9.55 1.64 1.01
C HIS A 69 9.59 0.13 0.72
N PRO A 70 10.01 -0.70 1.70
CA PRO A 70 10.08 -2.16 1.56
C PRO A 70 8.77 -2.81 1.09
N ALA A 71 7.62 -2.24 1.43
CA ALA A 71 6.32 -2.72 0.96
C ALA A 71 6.23 -2.81 -0.58
N LEU A 72 7.05 -2.08 -1.33
CA LEU A 72 7.03 -2.08 -2.79
C LEU A 72 7.84 -3.23 -3.42
N TYR A 73 8.69 -3.94 -2.65
CA TYR A 73 9.55 -4.99 -3.20
C TYR A 73 9.79 -6.21 -2.30
N GLU A 74 9.55 -6.09 -0.99
CA GLU A 74 9.92 -7.13 -0.02
C GLU A 74 9.11 -8.42 -0.20
N GLN A 75 7.85 -8.29 -0.61
CA GLN A 75 6.90 -9.40 -0.82
C GLN A 75 6.30 -9.38 -2.23
N ASP A 76 7.15 -9.15 -3.24
CA ASP A 76 6.69 -8.97 -4.63
C ASP A 76 6.10 -10.24 -5.26
N PHE A 77 6.49 -11.42 -4.76
CA PHE A 77 6.07 -12.71 -5.31
C PHE A 77 5.12 -13.48 -4.40
N ASP A 78 4.77 -12.87 -3.26
CA ASP A 78 3.87 -13.46 -2.28
C ASP A 78 2.47 -12.82 -2.40
N THR A 79 1.44 -13.64 -2.30
CA THR A 79 0.05 -13.16 -2.34
C THR A 79 -0.27 -12.18 -1.22
N GLU A 80 0.46 -12.24 -0.10
CA GLU A 80 0.31 -11.36 1.05
C GLU A 80 0.83 -9.94 0.78
N GLY A 81 1.76 -9.78 -0.17
CA GLY A 81 2.38 -8.51 -0.52
C GLY A 81 1.51 -7.57 -1.35
N PHE A 82 0.39 -8.07 -1.90
CA PHE A 82 -0.49 -7.32 -2.78
C PHE A 82 -1.97 -7.65 -2.54
N GLU A 83 -2.81 -6.62 -2.50
CA GLU A 83 -4.25 -6.80 -2.35
C GLU A 83 -5.00 -5.69 -3.10
N TRP A 84 -5.95 -6.07 -3.95
CA TRP A 84 -6.89 -5.11 -4.52
C TRP A 84 -7.83 -4.56 -3.44
N ILE A 85 -8.00 -3.24 -3.40
CA ILE A 85 -9.10 -2.62 -2.65
C ILE A 85 -10.34 -2.59 -3.52
N ASN A 86 -10.19 -1.99 -4.68
CA ASN A 86 -11.25 -1.96 -5.67
C ASN A 86 -10.63 -1.89 -7.07
N CYS A 87 -10.99 -2.81 -7.94
CA CYS A 87 -10.67 -2.83 -9.36
C CYS A 87 -11.94 -2.72 -10.24
N SER A 88 -13.10 -2.47 -9.62
CA SER A 88 -14.41 -2.43 -10.30
C SER A 88 -14.84 -1.00 -10.67
N TYR A 89 -14.04 0.01 -10.35
CA TYR A 89 -14.25 1.39 -10.82
C TYR A 89 -13.85 1.58 -12.29
N HIS A 90 -14.31 0.66 -13.16
CA HIS A 90 -13.96 0.66 -14.58
C HIS A 90 -14.59 1.82 -15.34
N GLU A 91 -15.76 2.30 -14.91
CA GLU A 91 -16.41 3.48 -15.51
C GLU A 91 -15.62 4.76 -15.24
N GLU A 92 -14.97 4.85 -14.07
CA GLU A 92 -14.10 5.94 -13.67
C GLU A 92 -12.63 5.71 -14.05
N SER A 93 -12.29 4.58 -14.66
CA SER A 93 -10.90 4.21 -14.99
C SER A 93 -9.92 4.33 -13.82
N MET A 94 -10.39 4.00 -12.61
CA MET A 94 -9.59 4.04 -11.39
C MET A 94 -9.29 2.65 -10.84
N ILE A 95 -8.10 2.50 -10.27
CA ILE A 95 -7.70 1.29 -9.56
C ILE A 95 -7.02 1.64 -8.25
N MET A 96 -7.29 0.82 -7.23
CA MET A 96 -6.77 1.01 -5.89
C MET A 96 -6.31 -0.31 -5.30
N PHE A 97 -5.13 -0.32 -4.72
CA PHE A 97 -4.54 -1.52 -4.16
C PHE A 97 -3.61 -1.22 -2.99
N LEU A 98 -3.35 -2.24 -2.20
CA LEU A 98 -2.38 -2.22 -1.11
C LEU A 98 -1.09 -2.90 -1.54
N ARG A 99 0.02 -2.34 -1.09
CA ARG A 99 1.32 -3.00 -1.05
C ARG A 99 1.68 -3.22 0.42
N ARG A 100 2.10 -4.43 0.71
CA ARG A 100 2.42 -4.84 2.07
C ARG A 100 3.83 -5.38 2.15
N GLY A 101 4.62 -4.82 3.05
CA GLY A 101 5.84 -5.40 3.56
C GLY A 101 5.58 -6.05 4.91
N LYS A 102 6.64 -6.48 5.58
CA LYS A 102 6.53 -7.09 6.91
C LYS A 102 6.04 -6.10 7.98
N GLU A 103 6.47 -4.85 7.88
CA GLU A 103 6.18 -3.81 8.89
C GLU A 103 5.46 -2.60 8.31
N GLU A 104 5.26 -2.57 7.00
CA GLU A 104 4.72 -1.41 6.30
C GLU A 104 3.53 -1.80 5.41
N THR A 105 2.54 -0.92 5.36
CA THR A 105 1.44 -1.01 4.40
C THR A 105 1.33 0.32 3.66
N LEU A 106 1.27 0.26 2.35
CA LEU A 106 1.03 1.40 1.47
C LEU A 106 -0.29 1.22 0.74
N LEU A 107 -1.03 2.31 0.60
CA LEU A 107 -2.20 2.41 -0.25
C LEU A 107 -1.79 3.14 -1.52
N CYS A 108 -1.96 2.49 -2.68
CA CYS A 108 -1.72 3.04 -4.00
C CYS A 108 -3.06 3.33 -4.68
N VAL A 109 -3.18 4.51 -5.27
CA VAL A 109 -4.38 4.98 -5.97
C VAL A 109 -3.96 5.50 -7.35
N CYS A 110 -4.56 4.96 -8.40
CA CYS A 110 -4.36 5.40 -9.78
C CYS A 110 -5.68 5.88 -10.37
N ASN A 111 -5.65 7.05 -10.97
CA ASN A 111 -6.73 7.60 -11.78
C ASN A 111 -6.22 7.77 -13.22
N PHE A 112 -6.81 7.04 -14.16
CA PHE A 112 -6.48 7.10 -15.59
C PHE A 112 -7.55 7.88 -16.39
N ASP A 113 -8.45 8.58 -15.68
CA ASP A 113 -9.44 9.46 -16.29
C ASP A 113 -9.11 10.94 -16.06
N ASN A 114 -9.75 11.79 -16.86
CA ASN A 114 -9.66 13.26 -16.77
C ASN A 114 -10.57 13.87 -15.70
N MET A 115 -11.32 13.05 -14.94
CA MET A 115 -12.18 13.56 -13.86
C MET A 115 -11.37 13.90 -12.63
N ASP A 116 -11.66 15.07 -12.05
CA ASP A 116 -11.16 15.51 -10.76
C ASP A 116 -12.16 15.13 -9.66
N HIS A 117 -11.72 14.33 -8.71
CA HIS A 117 -12.57 13.87 -7.60
C HIS A 117 -12.13 14.53 -6.29
N GLU A 118 -12.64 15.71 -6.01
CA GLU A 118 -12.27 16.48 -4.80
C GLU A 118 -12.55 15.74 -3.48
N LYS A 119 -13.57 14.88 -3.47
CA LYS A 119 -14.03 14.13 -2.28
C LYS A 119 -14.39 12.71 -2.67
N PHE A 120 -13.39 11.89 -2.90
CA PHE A 120 -13.60 10.48 -3.21
C PHE A 120 -13.45 9.64 -1.94
N ARG A 121 -14.43 8.77 -1.69
CA ARG A 121 -14.41 7.83 -0.57
C ARG A 121 -13.90 6.49 -1.05
N LEU A 122 -12.98 5.91 -0.28
CA LEU A 122 -12.47 4.56 -0.53
C LEU A 122 -12.31 3.78 0.78
N GLY A 123 -12.49 2.47 0.69
CA GLY A 123 -12.29 1.55 1.79
C GLY A 123 -10.81 1.40 2.15
N VAL A 124 -10.50 1.21 3.43
CA VAL A 124 -9.13 1.06 3.90
C VAL A 124 -8.98 -0.14 4.84
N PRO A 125 -7.77 -0.75 4.94
CA PRO A 125 -7.57 -2.05 5.58
C PRO A 125 -7.80 -2.05 7.10
N PHE A 126 -7.65 -0.92 7.76
CA PHE A 126 -7.78 -0.80 9.22
C PHE A 126 -8.11 0.63 9.67
N ALA A 127 -8.57 0.76 10.91
CA ALA A 127 -8.68 2.04 11.58
C ALA A 127 -7.28 2.64 11.78
N GLY A 128 -7.06 3.87 11.30
CA GLY A 128 -5.72 4.44 11.36
C GLY A 128 -5.57 5.78 10.66
N LYS A 129 -4.32 6.14 10.45
CA LYS A 129 -3.90 7.37 9.77
C LYS A 129 -3.30 7.06 8.42
N TYR A 130 -3.66 7.86 7.43
CA TYR A 130 -3.26 7.74 6.03
C TYR A 130 -2.63 9.05 5.59
N LYS A 131 -1.31 9.01 5.37
CA LYS A 131 -0.52 10.18 4.97
C LYS A 131 -0.10 10.03 3.53
N GLU A 132 -0.47 10.97 2.66
CA GLU A 132 0.08 11.04 1.31
C GLU A 132 1.59 11.26 1.39
N ILE A 133 2.36 10.38 0.74
CA ILE A 133 3.82 10.42 0.68
C ILE A 133 4.33 10.62 -0.74
N PHE A 134 3.46 10.43 -1.74
CA PHE A 134 3.77 10.65 -3.15
C PHE A 134 2.51 11.01 -3.92
N ASN A 135 2.64 11.96 -4.87
CA ASN A 135 1.54 12.35 -5.75
C ASN A 135 2.12 12.87 -7.07
N SER A 136 1.71 12.25 -8.19
CA SER A 136 2.18 12.61 -9.53
C SER A 136 1.72 14.00 -10.01
N ASP A 137 0.68 14.57 -9.36
CA ASP A 137 0.18 15.93 -9.65
C ASP A 137 0.93 17.03 -8.86
N ALA A 138 2.00 16.67 -8.13
CA ALA A 138 2.82 17.66 -7.44
C ALA A 138 3.48 18.62 -8.44
N LYS A 139 3.60 19.89 -8.04
CA LYS A 139 4.15 20.97 -8.90
C LYS A 139 5.57 20.70 -9.39
N GLU A 140 6.37 20.01 -8.58
CA GLU A 140 7.74 19.64 -8.94
C GLU A 140 7.83 18.66 -10.11
N PHE A 141 6.74 17.96 -10.41
CA PHE A 141 6.61 17.06 -11.57
C PHE A 141 5.86 17.70 -12.74
N GLY A 142 5.52 18.99 -12.64
CA GLY A 142 4.75 19.72 -13.63
C GLY A 142 3.24 19.51 -13.52
N GLY A 143 2.74 19.05 -12.37
CA GLY A 143 1.31 18.97 -12.09
C GLY A 143 0.76 20.28 -11.51
N GLU A 144 -0.54 20.29 -11.25
CA GLU A 144 -1.27 21.44 -10.70
C GLU A 144 -1.11 21.59 -9.18
N GLY A 145 -0.60 20.57 -8.49
CA GLY A 145 -0.36 20.58 -7.05
C GLY A 145 -1.61 20.25 -6.23
N ARG A 146 -2.55 19.49 -6.77
CA ARG A 146 -3.73 18.98 -6.07
C ARG A 146 -3.33 17.79 -5.18
N THR A 147 -2.90 18.08 -3.97
CA THR A 147 -2.33 17.10 -3.04
C THR A 147 -3.16 16.99 -1.76
N ASN A 148 -3.09 15.82 -1.09
CA ASN A 148 -3.69 15.59 0.21
C ASN A 148 -2.69 15.91 1.34
N SER A 149 -2.37 17.18 1.50
CA SER A 149 -1.34 17.66 2.45
C SER A 149 -1.63 17.32 3.93
N ARG A 150 -2.90 17.10 4.28
CA ARG A 150 -3.32 16.73 5.64
C ARG A 150 -3.43 15.22 5.78
N VAL A 151 -2.92 14.67 6.87
CA VAL A 151 -3.11 13.27 7.25
C VAL A 151 -4.60 12.98 7.37
N LYS A 152 -5.08 11.94 6.69
CA LYS A 152 -6.47 11.49 6.76
C LYS A 152 -6.59 10.45 7.87
N SER A 153 -7.54 10.64 8.76
CA SER A 153 -7.95 9.62 9.73
C SER A 153 -9.12 8.83 9.18
N SER A 154 -9.06 7.52 9.30
CA SER A 154 -10.17 6.65 8.88
C SER A 154 -11.41 6.90 9.74
N ARG A 155 -12.56 6.61 9.14
CA ARG A 155 -13.85 6.59 9.84
C ARG A 155 -14.40 5.16 9.78
N LYS A 156 -15.06 4.74 10.85
CA LYS A 156 -15.81 3.49 10.87
C LYS A 156 -17.07 3.64 10.01
N MET A 157 -16.88 3.53 8.73
CA MET A 157 -17.92 3.59 7.71
C MET A 157 -17.54 2.59 6.63
N GLU A 158 -18.38 1.62 6.41
CA GLU A 158 -18.17 0.56 5.43
C GLU A 158 -18.14 1.13 4.01
N TRP A 159 -17.11 0.75 3.27
CA TRP A 159 -16.91 1.10 1.88
C TRP A 159 -15.94 0.09 1.24
N ASP A 160 -16.16 -0.28 -0.03
CA ASP A 160 -15.33 -1.26 -0.74
C ASP A 160 -15.14 -2.57 0.05
N GLU A 161 -16.22 -3.10 0.64
CA GLU A 161 -16.21 -4.31 1.48
C GLU A 161 -15.27 -4.24 2.70
N ARG A 162 -14.97 -3.02 3.19
CA ARG A 162 -14.10 -2.75 4.34
C ARG A 162 -14.83 -1.95 5.41
N GLU A 163 -14.57 -2.28 6.67
CA GLU A 163 -15.22 -1.62 7.82
C GLU A 163 -14.87 -0.14 7.97
N ASN A 164 -13.72 0.27 7.43
CA ASN A 164 -13.20 1.62 7.56
C ASN A 164 -12.99 2.26 6.20
N SER A 165 -13.17 3.55 6.13
CA SER A 165 -12.94 4.35 4.92
C SER A 165 -12.28 5.68 5.20
N ILE A 166 -11.65 6.25 4.17
CA ILE A 166 -11.14 7.62 4.14
C ILE A 166 -11.76 8.40 2.98
N GLU A 167 -11.64 9.71 3.04
CA GLU A 167 -12.04 10.61 1.96
C GLU A 167 -10.83 11.41 1.50
N ILE A 168 -10.49 11.31 0.23
CA ILE A 168 -9.32 11.94 -0.39
C ILE A 168 -9.69 12.71 -1.65
N HIS A 169 -8.80 13.61 -2.05
CA HIS A 169 -8.82 14.23 -3.37
C HIS A 169 -8.02 13.35 -4.33
N ILE A 170 -8.62 13.02 -5.47
CA ILE A 170 -7.97 12.25 -6.54
C ILE A 170 -7.92 13.12 -7.80
N PRO A 171 -6.75 13.68 -8.15
CA PRO A 171 -6.58 14.47 -9.37
C PRO A 171 -6.79 13.64 -10.65
N PRO A 172 -7.10 14.29 -11.78
CA PRO A 172 -7.08 13.64 -13.10
C PRO A 172 -5.72 13.03 -13.43
N MET A 173 -5.71 11.96 -14.20
CA MET A 173 -4.48 11.34 -14.73
C MET A 173 -3.36 11.25 -13.70
N SER A 174 -3.67 10.72 -12.50
CA SER A 174 -2.76 10.79 -11.36
C SER A 174 -2.47 9.43 -10.73
N PHE A 175 -1.34 9.40 -10.05
CA PHE A 175 -0.89 8.32 -9.19
C PHE A 175 -0.53 8.88 -7.82
N MET A 176 -1.01 8.21 -6.76
CA MET A 176 -0.75 8.60 -5.38
C MET A 176 -0.39 7.41 -4.52
N VAL A 177 0.44 7.66 -3.52
CA VAL A 177 0.80 6.67 -2.49
C VAL A 177 0.56 7.27 -1.12
N PHE A 178 -0.12 6.49 -0.27
CA PHE A 178 -0.33 6.84 1.14
C PHE A 178 0.37 5.81 2.04
N SER A 179 1.11 6.29 3.01
CA SER A 179 1.60 5.48 4.13
C SER A 179 0.46 5.25 5.11
N CYS A 180 0.25 4.00 5.49
CA CYS A 180 -0.86 3.57 6.34
C CYS A 180 -0.34 3.23 7.73
N THR A 181 -0.80 3.95 8.77
CA THR A 181 -0.41 3.72 10.16
C THR A 181 -1.65 3.31 10.96
N PRO A 182 -1.71 2.09 11.50
CA PRO A 182 -2.83 1.65 12.31
C PRO A 182 -2.97 2.47 13.60
N GLU A 183 -4.20 2.62 14.09
CA GLU A 183 -4.42 3.16 15.44
C GLU A 183 -3.91 2.17 16.48
N GLU A 184 -3.13 2.65 17.45
CA GLU A 184 -2.77 1.86 18.61
C GLU A 184 -4.04 1.46 19.36
N LYS A 185 -4.27 0.16 19.51
CA LYS A 185 -5.34 -0.33 20.39
C LYS A 185 -5.02 0.14 21.80
N LYS A 186 -5.72 1.15 22.28
CA LYS A 186 -5.69 1.49 23.72
C LYS A 186 -6.21 0.26 24.45
N GLU A 187 -5.32 -0.48 25.10
CA GLU A 187 -5.75 -1.51 26.05
C GLU A 187 -6.64 -0.81 27.08
N SER A 188 -7.91 -1.16 27.09
CA SER A 188 -8.80 -0.71 28.14
C SER A 188 -8.22 -1.20 29.46
N PRO A 189 -8.05 -0.34 30.49
CA PRO A 189 -7.50 -0.77 31.75
C PRO A 189 -8.38 -1.91 32.28
N LYS A 190 -7.76 -3.11 32.45
CA LYS A 190 -8.42 -4.25 33.07
C LYS A 190 -8.94 -3.79 34.43
N ARG A 191 -10.25 -3.66 34.55
CA ARG A 191 -10.93 -3.37 35.80
C ARG A 191 -10.57 -4.49 36.76
N LEU A 192 -9.67 -4.20 37.70
CA LEU A 192 -9.35 -5.07 38.79
C LEU A 192 -10.63 -5.30 39.61
N THR A 193 -11.32 -6.40 39.34
CA THR A 193 -12.38 -6.89 40.22
C THR A 193 -11.69 -7.44 41.45
N THR A 194 -11.70 -6.64 42.49
CA THR A 194 -11.34 -7.12 43.85
C THR A 194 -12.36 -8.18 44.23
N LYS A 195 -11.95 -9.46 44.11
CA LYS A 195 -12.70 -10.58 44.68
C LYS A 195 -12.62 -10.42 46.20
N LYS A 196 -13.78 -10.13 46.82
CA LYS A 196 -13.95 -10.27 48.27
C LYS A 196 -13.56 -11.69 48.67
N ALA A 197 -12.61 -11.80 49.61
CA ALA A 197 -12.23 -13.05 50.21
C ALA A 197 -13.39 -13.58 51.05
N GLU A 198 -13.90 -14.76 50.72
CA GLU A 198 -14.74 -15.56 51.61
C GLU A 198 -13.85 -16.41 52.56
N PRO A 199 -14.31 -16.65 53.81
CA PRO A 199 -13.49 -17.31 54.82
C PRO A 199 -13.36 -18.81 54.55
N LYS A 200 -12.11 -19.29 54.65
CA LYS A 200 -11.74 -20.70 54.57
C LYS A 200 -12.44 -21.54 55.64
N LYS A 201 -13.28 -22.49 55.24
CA LYS A 201 -13.62 -23.64 56.08
C LYS A 201 -12.59 -24.75 55.90
N LEU A 202 -11.97 -25.10 57.01
CA LEU A 202 -11.08 -26.27 57.16
C LEU A 202 -11.90 -27.54 56.92
N ALA A 203 -11.49 -28.40 56.01
CA ALA A 203 -11.96 -29.77 55.93
C ALA A 203 -10.78 -30.71 55.63
N THR A 204 -10.75 -31.71 56.45
CA THR A 204 -9.77 -32.74 56.67
C THR A 204 -9.48 -33.62 55.47
N LYS A 205 -8.22 -34.06 55.41
CA LYS A 205 -7.65 -35.10 54.53
C LYS A 205 -8.43 -36.41 54.60
N LYS A 206 -8.65 -37.03 53.44
CA LYS A 206 -8.65 -38.48 53.26
C LYS A 206 -7.84 -38.80 52.01
N GLU A 207 -6.77 -39.55 52.21
CA GLU A 207 -5.98 -40.20 51.15
C GLU A 207 -6.72 -41.43 50.66
N GLU A 208 -6.67 -41.72 49.37
CA GLU A 208 -6.68 -43.07 48.77
C GLU A 208 -6.35 -43.00 47.29
N PRO A 209 -6.01 -44.13 46.59
CA PRO A 209 -4.62 -44.33 46.16
C PRO A 209 -4.44 -44.33 44.62
N LYS A 210 -3.15 -44.33 44.28
CA LYS A 210 -2.61 -44.45 42.92
C LYS A 210 -3.12 -45.67 42.17
N LYS A 211 -3.54 -45.51 40.93
CA LYS A 211 -3.45 -46.56 39.89
C LYS A 211 -2.54 -46.13 38.77
N LEU A 212 -1.53 -46.97 38.55
CA LEU A 212 -0.53 -46.92 37.49
C LEU A 212 -1.07 -47.59 36.21
N THR A 213 -0.57 -47.06 35.09
CA THR A 213 -0.17 -47.72 33.83
C THR A 213 -1.23 -48.09 32.80
N PRO A 214 -0.84 -48.34 31.57
CA PRO A 214 0.47 -48.20 30.93
C PRO A 214 0.51 -47.47 29.57
N SER A 215 1.71 -47.15 29.19
CA SER A 215 2.27 -46.88 27.86
C SER A 215 1.94 -47.98 26.84
N LEU A 216 1.81 -47.59 25.56
CA LEU A 216 2.27 -48.37 24.40
C LEU A 216 2.13 -47.47 23.16
N TYR A 217 3.27 -47.09 22.56
CA TYR A 217 3.81 -47.53 21.25
C TYR A 217 2.82 -47.37 20.09
N SER A 218 3.14 -46.89 19.00
CA SER A 218 4.32 -46.86 18.17
C SER A 218 3.89 -46.51 16.73
N ASN A 219 4.85 -46.00 16.04
CA ASN A 219 5.15 -46.25 14.60
C ASN A 219 4.36 -45.51 13.53
N THR A 220 5.07 -44.68 12.87
CA THR A 220 6.03 -44.98 11.79
C THR A 220 5.47 -44.89 10.38
N LEU A 221 6.07 -43.99 9.61
CA LEU A 221 6.49 -44.09 8.22
C LEU A 221 5.42 -44.09 7.08
N TYR A 222 5.64 -43.33 6.09
CA TYR A 222 6.35 -43.40 4.79
C TYR A 222 5.80 -42.31 3.87
N ILE A 223 6.59 -41.39 3.32
CA ILE A 223 7.46 -41.40 2.15
C ILE A 223 6.73 -41.55 0.80
N SER A 224 7.05 -40.57 -0.07
CA SER A 224 7.17 -40.62 -1.54
C SER A 224 5.90 -40.49 -2.37
N LEU A 225 5.80 -39.52 -3.23
CA LEU A 225 6.55 -39.17 -4.47
C LEU A 225 6.33 -37.71 -4.82
#